data_bd28902db2ca2cc80fd3772d2cfb2f8d
#
_entry.id   bd28902db2ca2cc80fd3772d2cfb2f8d
#
_cell.length_a   1.000
_cell.length_b   1.000
_cell.length_c   1.000
_cell.angle_alpha   90.00
_cell.angle_beta   90.00
_cell.angle_gamma   90.00
#
_symmetry.space_group_name_H-M   'P 1'
#
loop_
_entity.id
_entity.type
_entity.pdbx_description
1 polymer ?
#
loop_
_entity_poly.entity_id
_entity_poly.type
_entity_poly.pdbx_seq_one_letter_code
_entity_poly.pdbx_strand_id
1 'polypeptide(L)'
;VGLHLSNELYVRMLQLLSDIKTEIDSYKQNDVHVLRALLYEALMLLDRAYQKMLSDGSIHKEANSTHLSKFMEWVGTDLREHHSVRYYADKLCITPNYLNEIVSSALGISAKQYIQNKVMEEAKRLLVYTDFPISEIAFELHFSTVSYFVRCFRQSTGETPLAYRSIYKP
;
A
#
# COMPACT_ATOMS: atom_id res chain seq x y z
N VAL A 1 -7.84 10.68 -3.14
CA VAL A 1 -7.48 11.41 -1.91
C VAL A 1 -8.19 12.74 -1.98
N GLY A 2 -9.20 12.96 -1.11
CA GLY A 2 -9.93 14.23 -1.01
C GLY A 2 -9.24 15.17 -0.02
N LEU A 3 -9.11 16.44 -0.36
CA LEU A 3 -8.62 17.47 0.54
C LEU A 3 -9.78 17.87 1.48
N HIS A 4 -9.71 17.49 2.76
CA HIS A 4 -10.70 17.91 3.75
C HIS A 4 -10.36 19.32 4.22
N LEU A 5 -11.11 20.32 3.70
CA LEU A 5 -11.00 21.71 4.11
C LEU A 5 -11.83 21.96 5.37
N SER A 6 -11.32 22.77 6.31
CA SER A 6 -12.14 23.27 7.41
C SER A 6 -13.28 24.13 6.85
N ASN A 7 -14.40 24.22 7.59
CA ASN A 7 -15.58 24.96 7.14
C ASN A 7 -15.25 26.43 6.83
N GLU A 8 -14.39 27.05 7.63
CA GLU A 8 -13.92 28.43 7.42
C GLU A 8 -13.10 28.57 6.12
N LEU A 9 -12.18 27.65 5.87
CA LEU A 9 -11.37 27.67 4.67
C LEU A 9 -12.21 27.38 3.41
N TYR A 10 -13.17 26.49 3.52
CA TYR A 10 -14.11 26.20 2.43
C TYR A 10 -14.92 27.44 2.03
N VAL A 11 -15.48 28.17 3.01
CA VAL A 11 -16.22 29.43 2.77
C VAL A 11 -15.30 30.48 2.14
N ARG A 12 -14.06 30.64 2.64
CA ARG A 12 -13.09 31.58 2.08
C ARG A 12 -12.74 31.24 0.63
N MET A 13 -12.54 29.95 0.32
CA MET A 13 -12.27 29.50 -1.04
C MET A 13 -13.43 29.81 -2.00
N LEU A 14 -14.67 29.62 -1.58
CA LEU A 14 -15.84 29.96 -2.39
C LEU A 14 -15.91 31.47 -2.66
N GLN A 15 -15.60 32.32 -1.67
CA GLN A 15 -15.50 33.76 -1.88
C GLN A 15 -14.43 34.13 -2.90
N LEU A 16 -13.21 33.60 -2.75
CA LEU A 16 -12.13 33.87 -3.70
C LEU A 16 -12.47 33.41 -5.13
N LEU A 17 -13.14 32.29 -5.30
CA LEU A 17 -13.61 31.84 -6.62
C LEU A 17 -14.67 32.77 -7.20
N SER A 18 -15.55 33.30 -6.36
CA SER A 18 -16.54 34.32 -6.76
C SER A 18 -15.87 35.64 -7.17
N ASP A 19 -14.89 36.08 -6.38
CA ASP A 19 -14.12 37.31 -6.65
C ASP A 19 -13.32 37.15 -7.96
N ILE A 20 -12.65 36.03 -8.18
CA ILE A 20 -11.95 35.69 -9.44
C ILE A 20 -12.92 35.75 -10.63
N LYS A 21 -14.11 35.12 -10.47
CA LYS A 21 -15.13 35.15 -11.53
C LYS A 21 -15.59 36.55 -11.83
N THR A 22 -15.87 37.36 -10.80
CA THR A 22 -16.27 38.74 -10.95
C THR A 22 -15.20 39.58 -11.66
N GLU A 23 -13.92 39.38 -11.32
CA GLU A 23 -12.80 40.05 -11.97
C GLU A 23 -12.65 39.65 -13.44
N ILE A 24 -12.86 38.36 -13.77
CA ILE A 24 -12.86 37.90 -15.17
C ILE A 24 -14.03 38.50 -15.94
N ASP A 25 -15.23 38.55 -15.37
CA ASP A 25 -16.45 39.03 -16.02
C ASP A 25 -16.42 40.56 -16.19
N SER A 26 -15.76 41.28 -15.28
CA SER A 26 -15.60 42.75 -15.32
C SER A 26 -14.38 43.24 -16.07
N TYR A 27 -13.62 42.33 -16.72
CA TYR A 27 -12.34 42.61 -17.38
C TYR A 27 -12.42 43.70 -18.43
N LYS A 28 -12.23 44.93 -18.01
CA LYS A 28 -11.97 46.12 -18.85
C LYS A 28 -10.53 46.57 -18.62
N GLN A 29 -9.63 46.10 -19.49
CA GLN A 29 -8.23 46.55 -19.59
C GLN A 29 -7.38 46.50 -18.29
N ASN A 30 -6.48 45.57 -18.23
CA ASN A 30 -5.20 45.60 -17.52
C ASN A 30 -5.13 45.26 -16.02
N ASP A 31 -6.16 44.77 -15.34
CA ASP A 31 -5.96 44.37 -13.92
C ASP A 31 -5.59 42.87 -13.72
N VAL A 32 -4.66 42.40 -14.57
CA VAL A 32 -3.98 41.11 -14.38
C VAL A 32 -3.37 40.99 -12.97
N HIS A 33 -3.07 42.13 -12.32
CA HIS A 33 -2.49 42.15 -10.98
C HIS A 33 -3.49 41.74 -9.91
N VAL A 34 -4.78 42.15 -9.99
CA VAL A 34 -5.82 41.75 -9.07
C VAL A 34 -6.08 40.26 -9.21
N LEU A 35 -6.23 39.77 -10.43
CA LEU A 35 -6.43 38.33 -10.69
C LEU A 35 -5.25 37.50 -10.19
N ARG A 36 -4.02 37.94 -10.39
CA ARG A 36 -2.82 37.29 -9.86
C ARG A 36 -2.82 37.26 -8.33
N ALA A 37 -3.21 38.33 -7.67
CA ALA A 37 -3.26 38.41 -6.21
C ALA A 37 -4.29 37.43 -5.64
N LEU A 38 -5.48 37.36 -6.24
CA LEU A 38 -6.54 36.42 -5.82
C LEU A 38 -6.13 34.98 -6.03
N LEU A 39 -5.52 34.65 -7.17
CA LEU A 39 -4.98 33.31 -7.44
C LEU A 39 -3.85 32.97 -6.49
N TYR A 40 -2.94 33.90 -6.19
CA TYR A 40 -1.86 33.70 -5.26
C TYR A 40 -2.40 33.45 -3.85
N GLU A 41 -3.39 34.21 -3.37
CA GLU A 41 -4.04 33.99 -2.09
C GLU A 41 -4.66 32.58 -2.03
N ALA A 42 -5.40 32.17 -3.06
CA ALA A 42 -6.01 30.85 -3.13
C ALA A 42 -4.97 29.72 -3.04
N LEU A 43 -3.87 29.82 -3.80
CA LEU A 43 -2.78 28.85 -3.77
C LEU A 43 -2.09 28.78 -2.42
N MET A 44 -1.82 29.92 -1.78
CA MET A 44 -1.20 29.97 -0.45
C MET A 44 -2.09 29.39 0.65
N LEU A 45 -3.40 29.59 0.55
CA LEU A 45 -4.35 28.99 1.49
C LEU A 45 -4.44 27.47 1.31
N LEU A 46 -4.43 26.98 0.08
CA LEU A 46 -4.40 25.55 -0.22
C LEU A 46 -3.09 24.91 0.24
N ASP A 47 -1.94 25.56 -0.02
CA ASP A 47 -0.65 25.06 0.46
C ASP A 47 -0.61 24.98 1.98
N ARG A 48 -1.09 26.00 2.69
CA ARG A 48 -1.17 26.01 4.15
C ARG A 48 -2.08 24.89 4.69
N ALA A 49 -3.22 24.64 4.03
CA ALA A 49 -4.10 23.53 4.40
C ALA A 49 -3.43 22.17 4.16
N TYR A 50 -2.72 22.02 3.06
CA TYR A 50 -1.97 20.81 2.72
C TYR A 50 -0.84 20.55 3.72
N GLN A 51 -0.04 21.58 4.06
CA GLN A 51 1.02 21.46 5.08
C GLN A 51 0.47 21.08 6.46
N LYS A 52 -0.69 21.63 6.83
CA LYS A 52 -1.38 21.24 8.06
C LYS A 52 -1.81 19.78 8.05
N MET A 53 -2.38 19.30 6.95
CA MET A 53 -2.74 17.88 6.80
C MET A 53 -1.51 16.95 6.84
N LEU A 54 -0.39 17.38 6.29
CA LEU A 54 0.88 16.64 6.39
C LEU A 54 1.38 16.58 7.84
N SER A 55 1.33 17.70 8.58
CA SER A 55 1.76 17.75 9.98
C SER A 55 0.86 16.93 10.91
N ASP A 56 -0.45 16.88 10.62
CA ASP A 56 -1.42 16.07 11.37
C ASP A 56 -1.33 14.56 11.04
N GLY A 57 -0.47 14.16 10.08
CA GLY A 57 -0.23 12.76 9.70
C GLY A 57 -1.45 12.05 9.06
N SER A 58 -2.54 12.75 8.85
CA SER A 58 -3.80 12.15 8.36
C SER A 58 -3.69 11.64 6.92
N ILE A 59 -3.02 12.39 6.03
CA ILE A 59 -2.80 11.96 4.64
C ILE A 59 -1.91 10.72 4.58
N HIS A 60 -0.82 10.71 5.36
CA HIS A 60 0.07 9.55 5.42
C HIS A 60 -0.65 8.33 5.97
N LYS A 61 -1.52 8.51 6.96
CA LYS A 61 -2.27 7.41 7.59
C LYS A 61 -3.29 6.80 6.63
N GLU A 62 -4.00 7.60 5.84
CA GLU A 62 -4.93 7.12 4.80
C GLU A 62 -4.20 6.45 3.62
N ALA A 63 -3.13 7.08 3.12
CA ALA A 63 -2.32 6.51 2.06
C ALA A 63 -1.67 5.18 2.50
N ASN A 64 -1.14 5.12 3.72
CA ASN A 64 -0.56 3.92 4.30
C ASN A 64 -1.59 2.80 4.46
N SER A 65 -2.80 3.12 4.89
CA SER A 65 -3.91 2.16 4.99
C SER A 65 -4.29 1.59 3.63
N THR A 66 -4.37 2.44 2.60
CA THR A 66 -4.66 2.02 1.23
C THR A 66 -3.55 1.15 0.63
N HIS A 67 -2.28 1.53 0.83
CA HIS A 67 -1.13 0.74 0.36
C HIS A 67 -1.05 -0.60 1.08
N LEU A 68 -1.30 -0.63 2.40
CA LEU A 68 -1.33 -1.87 3.17
C LEU A 68 -2.43 -2.81 2.67
N SER A 69 -3.65 -2.31 2.48
CA SER A 69 -4.78 -3.12 2.01
C SER A 69 -4.51 -3.72 0.64
N LYS A 70 -4.02 -2.93 -0.31
CA LYS A 70 -3.64 -3.41 -1.65
C LYS A 70 -2.49 -4.41 -1.61
N PHE A 71 -1.47 -4.17 -0.76
CA PHE A 71 -0.37 -5.10 -0.57
C PHE A 71 -0.89 -6.47 -0.09
N MET A 72 -1.74 -6.48 0.93
CA MET A 72 -2.30 -7.72 1.49
C MET A 72 -3.17 -8.45 0.47
N GLU A 73 -3.99 -7.74 -0.30
CA GLU A 73 -4.80 -8.27 -1.39
C GLU A 73 -3.93 -8.93 -2.46
N TRP A 74 -2.91 -8.21 -2.96
CA TRP A 74 -2.04 -8.74 -4.01
C TRP A 74 -1.11 -9.86 -3.54
N VAL A 75 -0.69 -9.84 -2.27
CA VAL A 75 -0.02 -11.02 -1.71
C VAL A 75 -0.96 -12.22 -1.72
N GLY A 76 -2.26 -12.03 -1.45
CA GLY A 76 -3.24 -13.11 -1.51
C GLY A 76 -3.44 -13.70 -2.92
N THR A 77 -3.33 -12.88 -3.97
CA THR A 77 -3.53 -13.31 -5.37
C THR A 77 -2.25 -13.79 -6.05
N ASP A 78 -1.14 -13.10 -5.83
CA ASP A 78 0.09 -13.27 -6.63
C ASP A 78 1.18 -14.09 -5.90
N LEU A 79 0.92 -14.51 -4.65
CA LEU A 79 1.95 -15.13 -3.79
C LEU A 79 2.57 -16.40 -4.37
N ARG A 80 1.89 -17.10 -5.27
CA ARG A 80 2.42 -18.31 -5.90
C ARG A 80 3.59 -18.03 -6.84
N GLU A 81 3.57 -16.86 -7.50
CA GLU A 81 4.57 -16.47 -8.50
C GLU A 81 5.59 -15.46 -7.96
N HIS A 82 5.19 -14.64 -6.99
CA HIS A 82 5.97 -13.48 -6.56
C HIS A 82 6.19 -13.44 -5.04
N HIS A 83 7.44 -13.70 -4.63
CA HIS A 83 7.85 -13.68 -3.21
C HIS A 83 8.68 -12.43 -2.84
N SER A 84 8.93 -11.55 -3.79
CA SER A 84 9.81 -10.39 -3.61
C SER A 84 9.03 -9.17 -3.11
N VAL A 85 9.50 -8.54 -2.02
CA VAL A 85 8.98 -7.25 -1.55
C VAL A 85 9.05 -6.19 -2.65
N ARG A 86 10.10 -6.23 -3.47
CA ARG A 86 10.30 -5.30 -4.58
C ARG A 86 9.15 -5.35 -5.58
N TYR A 87 8.69 -6.55 -5.95
CA TYR A 87 7.57 -6.73 -6.87
C TYR A 87 6.32 -5.97 -6.40
N TYR A 88 5.94 -6.14 -5.13
CA TYR A 88 4.77 -5.47 -4.57
C TYR A 88 4.96 -3.97 -4.41
N ALA A 89 6.17 -3.53 -4.06
CA ALA A 89 6.50 -2.11 -3.97
C ALA A 89 6.43 -1.43 -5.35
N ASP A 90 6.99 -2.05 -6.40
CA ASP A 90 6.93 -1.54 -7.77
C ASP A 90 5.46 -1.47 -8.26
N LYS A 91 4.64 -2.48 -7.95
CA LYS A 91 3.21 -2.52 -8.28
C LYS A 91 2.40 -1.43 -7.55
N LEU A 92 2.84 -1.03 -6.35
CA LEU A 92 2.27 0.08 -5.58
C LEU A 92 2.83 1.46 -5.97
N CYS A 93 3.82 1.51 -6.87
CA CYS A 93 4.57 2.73 -7.23
C CYS A 93 5.25 3.40 -6.02
N ILE A 94 5.77 2.59 -5.06
CA ILE A 94 6.50 3.04 -3.87
C ILE A 94 7.84 2.31 -3.72
N THR A 95 8.68 2.80 -2.82
CA THR A 95 9.96 2.11 -2.55
C THR A 95 9.76 0.88 -1.64
N PRO A 96 10.61 -0.17 -1.76
CA PRO A 96 10.57 -1.33 -0.86
C PRO A 96 10.74 -0.96 0.63
N ASN A 97 11.56 0.05 0.93
CA ASN A 97 11.75 0.54 2.29
C ASN A 97 10.45 1.14 2.86
N TYR A 98 9.78 1.98 2.06
CA TYR A 98 8.51 2.58 2.47
C TYR A 98 7.40 1.54 2.66
N LEU A 99 7.32 0.53 1.75
CA LEU A 99 6.41 -0.59 1.95
C LEU A 99 6.71 -1.34 3.26
N ASN A 100 7.99 -1.58 3.55
CA ASN A 100 8.38 -2.24 4.80
C ASN A 100 8.02 -1.43 6.05
N GLU A 101 8.16 -0.10 6.02
CA GLU A 101 7.73 0.81 7.09
C GLU A 101 6.22 0.73 7.34
N ILE A 102 5.41 0.77 6.26
CA ILE A 102 3.95 0.63 6.34
C ILE A 102 3.57 -0.69 6.99
N VAL A 103 4.11 -1.80 6.49
CA VAL A 103 3.78 -3.15 6.97
C VAL A 103 4.24 -3.35 8.40
N SER A 104 5.48 -2.97 8.73
CA SER A 104 6.02 -3.14 10.08
C SER A 104 5.31 -2.27 11.13
N SER A 105 4.92 -1.05 10.75
CA SER A 105 4.16 -0.15 11.61
C SER A 105 2.75 -0.68 11.92
N ALA A 106 2.12 -1.34 10.94
CA ALA A 106 0.75 -1.83 11.08
C ALA A 106 0.66 -3.24 11.67
N LEU A 107 1.58 -4.14 11.29
CA LEU A 107 1.51 -5.57 11.61
C LEU A 107 2.60 -6.05 12.58
N GLY A 108 3.57 -5.20 12.93
CA GLY A 108 4.68 -5.56 13.81
C GLY A 108 5.71 -6.51 13.19
N ILE A 109 5.60 -6.84 11.90
CA ILE A 109 6.49 -7.72 11.16
C ILE A 109 6.93 -7.09 9.84
N SER A 110 8.08 -7.51 9.29
CA SER A 110 8.53 -6.99 8.00
C SER A 110 7.62 -7.46 6.84
N ALA A 111 7.59 -6.68 5.73
CA ALA A 111 6.88 -7.07 4.52
C ALA A 111 7.36 -8.44 3.98
N LYS A 112 8.67 -8.70 4.06
CA LYS A 112 9.25 -10.00 3.69
C LYS A 112 8.70 -11.13 4.56
N GLN A 113 8.63 -10.93 5.87
CA GLN A 113 8.09 -11.92 6.80
C GLN A 113 6.61 -12.19 6.55
N TYR A 114 5.84 -11.14 6.25
CA TYR A 114 4.42 -11.27 5.90
C TYR A 114 4.23 -12.16 4.66
N ILE A 115 4.97 -11.89 3.56
CA ILE A 115 4.93 -12.70 2.35
C ILE A 115 5.31 -14.16 2.66
N GLN A 116 6.42 -14.37 3.37
CA GLN A 116 6.87 -15.72 3.75
C GLN A 116 5.82 -16.48 4.56
N ASN A 117 5.18 -15.84 5.52
CA ASN A 117 4.12 -16.45 6.30
C ASN A 117 2.95 -16.89 5.41
N LYS A 118 2.54 -16.04 4.45
CA LYS A 118 1.47 -16.37 3.50
C LYS A 118 1.83 -17.51 2.57
N VAL A 119 3.07 -17.56 2.08
CA VAL A 119 3.57 -18.71 1.28
C VAL A 119 3.54 -20.01 2.10
N MET A 120 3.92 -19.96 3.38
CA MET A 120 3.87 -21.14 4.24
C MET A 120 2.44 -21.55 4.60
N GLU A 121 1.50 -20.63 4.75
CA GLU A 121 0.07 -20.91 4.90
C GLU A 121 -0.46 -21.65 3.67
N GLU A 122 -0.13 -21.22 2.47
CA GLU A 122 -0.53 -21.88 1.22
C GLU A 122 0.15 -23.25 1.07
N ALA A 123 1.42 -23.37 1.46
CA ALA A 123 2.11 -24.67 1.49
C ALA A 123 1.41 -25.68 2.41
N LYS A 124 1.01 -25.26 3.61
CA LYS A 124 0.23 -26.10 4.55
C LYS A 124 -1.09 -26.53 3.92
N ARG A 125 -1.78 -25.61 3.27
CA ARG A 125 -3.05 -25.90 2.58
C ARG A 125 -2.87 -26.95 1.49
N LEU A 126 -1.87 -26.79 0.62
CA LEU A 126 -1.58 -27.77 -0.43
C LEU A 126 -1.18 -29.15 0.14
N LEU A 127 -0.40 -29.18 1.21
CA LEU A 127 0.01 -30.42 1.87
C LEU A 127 -1.16 -31.23 2.43
N VAL A 128 -2.16 -30.54 2.98
CA VAL A 128 -3.32 -31.17 3.63
C VAL A 128 -4.40 -31.55 2.62
N TYR A 129 -4.70 -30.66 1.67
CA TYR A 129 -5.87 -30.80 0.81
C TYR A 129 -5.57 -31.34 -0.60
N THR A 130 -4.31 -31.65 -0.93
CA THR A 130 -3.94 -32.23 -2.22
C THR A 130 -3.04 -33.45 -2.07
N ASP A 131 -2.96 -34.26 -3.14
CA ASP A 131 -2.05 -35.40 -3.25
C ASP A 131 -0.73 -35.02 -3.95
N PHE A 132 -0.50 -33.76 -4.22
CA PHE A 132 0.69 -33.30 -4.94
C PHE A 132 1.98 -33.76 -4.26
N PRO A 133 2.95 -34.32 -4.98
CA PRO A 133 4.28 -34.58 -4.45
C PRO A 133 4.89 -33.31 -3.83
N ILE A 134 5.77 -33.49 -2.85
CA ILE A 134 6.47 -32.33 -2.23
C ILE A 134 7.23 -31.49 -3.25
N SER A 135 7.76 -32.14 -4.30
CA SER A 135 8.43 -31.46 -5.42
C SER A 135 7.48 -30.59 -6.24
N GLU A 136 6.26 -31.06 -6.46
CA GLU A 136 5.25 -30.29 -7.20
C GLU A 136 4.77 -29.10 -6.39
N ILE A 137 4.53 -29.26 -5.07
CA ILE A 137 4.20 -28.12 -4.18
C ILE A 137 5.32 -27.07 -4.17
N ALA A 138 6.58 -27.51 -4.11
CA ALA A 138 7.72 -26.60 -4.18
C ALA A 138 7.76 -25.84 -5.51
N PHE A 139 7.46 -26.51 -6.62
CA PHE A 139 7.38 -25.91 -7.94
C PHE A 139 6.20 -24.94 -8.08
N GLU A 140 5.00 -25.34 -7.65
CA GLU A 140 3.79 -24.49 -7.65
C GLU A 140 3.97 -23.21 -6.81
N LEU A 141 4.76 -23.28 -5.76
CA LEU A 141 5.11 -22.14 -4.92
C LEU A 141 6.41 -21.44 -5.36
N HIS A 142 6.88 -21.66 -6.59
CA HIS A 142 8.05 -21.00 -7.20
C HIS A 142 9.33 -21.04 -6.35
N PHE A 143 9.56 -22.13 -5.59
CA PHE A 143 10.84 -22.34 -4.94
C PHE A 143 11.88 -22.82 -5.93
N SER A 144 13.08 -22.27 -5.85
CA SER A 144 14.20 -22.62 -6.74
C SER A 144 14.63 -24.08 -6.66
N THR A 145 14.45 -24.71 -5.48
CA THR A 145 14.74 -26.14 -5.27
C THR A 145 13.82 -26.72 -4.17
N VAL A 146 13.54 -28.01 -4.27
CA VAL A 146 12.78 -28.75 -3.25
C VAL A 146 13.48 -28.67 -1.89
N SER A 147 14.79 -28.78 -1.85
CA SER A 147 15.59 -28.72 -0.62
C SER A 147 15.47 -27.37 0.06
N TYR A 148 15.40 -26.28 -0.71
CA TYR A 148 15.19 -24.94 -0.18
C TYR A 148 13.78 -24.79 0.41
N PHE A 149 12.77 -25.29 -0.29
CA PHE A 149 11.40 -25.33 0.22
C PHE A 149 11.31 -26.09 1.55
N VAL A 150 11.84 -27.31 1.60
CA VAL A 150 11.83 -28.14 2.83
C VAL A 150 12.49 -27.43 4.00
N ARG A 151 13.62 -26.76 3.76
CA ARG A 151 14.32 -25.98 4.80
C ARG A 151 13.47 -24.79 5.29
N CYS A 152 12.89 -24.02 4.39
CA CYS A 152 12.03 -22.87 4.73
C CYS A 152 10.78 -23.32 5.47
N PHE A 153 10.15 -24.40 5.02
CA PHE A 153 8.97 -24.96 5.66
C PHE A 153 9.28 -25.44 7.10
N ARG A 154 10.36 -26.21 7.27
CA ARG A 154 10.79 -26.66 8.59
C ARG A 154 11.16 -25.50 9.53
N GLN A 155 11.80 -24.48 9.01
CA GLN A 155 12.13 -23.28 9.79
C GLN A 155 10.87 -22.53 10.27
N SER A 156 9.82 -22.51 9.45
CA SER A 156 8.56 -21.84 9.76
C SER A 156 7.63 -22.65 10.67
N THR A 157 7.62 -23.99 10.54
CA THR A 157 6.64 -24.86 11.19
C THR A 157 7.23 -25.76 12.28
N GLY A 158 8.56 -25.92 12.30
CA GLY A 158 9.26 -26.88 13.16
C GLY A 158 9.35 -28.30 12.55
N GLU A 159 8.57 -28.63 11.53
CA GLU A 159 8.41 -29.95 10.95
C GLU A 159 8.77 -29.98 9.47
N THR A 160 9.11 -31.15 8.94
CA THR A 160 9.27 -31.33 7.49
C THR A 160 7.91 -31.36 6.80
N PRO A 161 7.80 -30.98 5.50
CA PRO A 161 6.55 -31.07 4.74
C PRO A 161 5.93 -32.49 4.76
N LEU A 162 6.76 -33.51 4.70
CA LEU A 162 6.30 -34.91 4.73
C LEU A 162 5.71 -35.30 6.11
N ALA A 163 6.39 -34.92 7.18
CA ALA A 163 5.88 -35.11 8.54
C ALA A 163 4.58 -34.36 8.77
N TYR A 164 4.54 -33.11 8.37
CA TYR A 164 3.34 -32.27 8.45
C TYR A 164 2.15 -32.91 7.71
N ARG A 165 2.38 -33.38 6.48
CA ARG A 165 1.34 -34.10 5.72
C ARG A 165 0.84 -35.35 6.46
N SER A 166 1.73 -36.20 7.00
CA SER A 166 1.32 -37.43 7.70
C SER A 166 0.52 -37.18 8.96
N ILE A 167 0.70 -36.01 9.59
CA ILE A 167 -0.02 -35.65 10.83
C ILE A 167 -1.37 -35.00 10.53
N TYR A 168 -1.43 -34.10 9.54
CA TYR A 168 -2.59 -33.22 9.34
C TYR A 168 -3.46 -33.58 8.13
N LYS A 169 -3.03 -34.49 7.27
CA LYS A 169 -3.88 -34.95 6.17
C LYS A 169 -4.92 -35.95 6.72
N PRO A 170 -6.23 -35.71 6.47
CA PRO A 170 -7.31 -36.60 6.94
C PRO A 170 -7.25 -37.99 6.30
#